data_caa59409bb0bcdfed1a498217b191a0d
#
_entry.id   caa59409bb0bcdfed1a498217b191a0d
#
_cell.length_a   1.000
_cell.length_b   1.000
_cell.length_c   1.000
_cell.angle_alpha   90.00
_cell.angle_beta   90.00
_cell.angle_gamma   90.00
#
_symmetry.space_group_name_H-M   'P 1'
#
loop_
_entity.id
_entity.type
_entity.pdbx_description
1 polymer ?
#
loop_
_entity_poly.entity_id
_entity_poly.type
_entity_poly.pdbx_seq_one_letter_code
_entity_poly.pdbx_strand_id
1 'polypeptide(L)'
;MPASEIKSDQAEAIALRALEFIIGEPDLQNKFIATSGLTAKAIHDSIQNKEFLGGVLDFLLGQEEELVKFCQKYEIEPTQPSLARASLDDN
;
A
#
# COMPACT_ATOMS: atom_id res chain seq x y z
N MET A 1 -0.55 -3.54 -25.87
CA MET A 1 -0.61 -2.90 -24.54
C MET A 1 -0.75 -3.96 -23.46
N PRO A 2 0.24 -4.12 -22.63
CA PRO A 2 0.12 -5.13 -21.58
C PRO A 2 -0.96 -4.79 -20.58
N ALA A 3 -1.88 -5.70 -20.36
CA ALA A 3 -2.96 -5.52 -19.41
C ALA A 3 -2.45 -5.53 -17.96
N SER A 4 -1.19 -5.92 -17.79
CA SER A 4 -0.58 -6.04 -16.46
C SER A 4 0.07 -4.76 -15.96
N GLU A 5 0.10 -3.71 -16.77
CA GLU A 5 0.68 -2.44 -16.35
C GLU A 5 -0.37 -1.50 -15.79
N ILE A 6 0.00 -0.75 -14.78
CA ILE A 6 -0.83 0.32 -14.26
C ILE A 6 -0.02 1.61 -14.24
N LYS A 7 -0.72 2.73 -14.34
CA LYS A 7 -0.07 4.03 -14.34
C LYS A 7 0.34 4.44 -12.94
N SER A 8 1.32 5.32 -12.87
CA SER A 8 1.84 5.84 -11.61
C SER A 8 0.74 6.43 -10.72
N ASP A 9 -0.21 7.17 -11.32
CA ASP A 9 -1.33 7.75 -10.58
C ASP A 9 -2.20 6.68 -9.93
N GLN A 10 -2.46 5.60 -10.66
CA GLN A 10 -3.22 4.47 -10.14
C GLN A 10 -2.45 3.76 -9.04
N ALA A 11 -1.14 3.63 -9.21
CA ALA A 11 -0.29 2.99 -8.20
C ALA A 11 -0.32 3.79 -6.90
N GLU A 12 -0.21 5.11 -6.98
CA GLU A 12 -0.28 5.97 -5.81
C GLU A 12 -1.64 5.89 -5.13
N ALA A 13 -2.71 5.85 -5.91
CA ALA A 13 -4.06 5.72 -5.37
C ALA A 13 -4.23 4.40 -4.62
N ILE A 14 -3.73 3.30 -5.18
CA ILE A 14 -3.81 2.00 -4.54
C ILE A 14 -3.01 2.00 -3.23
N ALA A 15 -1.82 2.60 -3.24
CA ALA A 15 -0.97 2.69 -2.06
C ALA A 15 -1.64 3.51 -0.95
N LEU A 16 -2.30 4.62 -1.32
CA LEU A 16 -3.01 5.44 -0.34
C LEU A 16 -4.20 4.70 0.27
N ARG A 17 -4.93 3.92 -0.54
CA ARG A 17 -6.00 3.08 -0.02
C ARG A 17 -5.46 2.00 0.90
N ALA A 18 -4.30 1.43 0.55
CA ALA A 18 -3.65 0.45 1.41
C ALA A 18 -3.30 1.08 2.77
N LEU A 19 -2.80 2.30 2.76
CA LEU A 19 -2.48 3.00 4.00
C LEU A 19 -3.73 3.25 4.83
N GLU A 20 -4.83 3.70 4.20
CA GLU A 20 -6.11 3.88 4.89
C GLU A 20 -6.57 2.58 5.54
N PHE A 21 -6.45 1.48 4.81
CA PHE A 21 -6.85 0.17 5.32
C PHE A 21 -6.01 -0.22 6.53
N ILE A 22 -4.70 -0.04 6.46
CA ILE A 22 -3.78 -0.36 7.55
C ILE A 22 -4.13 0.46 8.79
N ILE A 23 -4.32 1.76 8.62
CA ILE A 23 -4.62 2.65 9.73
C ILE A 23 -5.97 2.34 10.35
N GLY A 24 -6.91 1.87 9.55
CA GLY A 24 -8.26 1.54 10.03
C GLY A 24 -8.35 0.24 10.81
N GLU A 25 -7.27 -0.57 10.83
CA GLU A 25 -7.24 -1.85 11.54
C GLU A 25 -6.19 -1.75 12.65
N PRO A 26 -6.61 -1.68 13.93
CA PRO A 26 -5.67 -1.43 15.04
C PRO A 26 -4.48 -2.38 15.10
N ASP A 27 -4.72 -3.68 14.93
CA ASP A 27 -3.64 -4.66 14.99
C ASP A 27 -2.66 -4.49 13.84
N LEU A 28 -3.19 -4.20 12.66
CA LEU A 28 -2.37 -4.01 11.46
C LEU A 28 -1.60 -2.71 11.55
N GLN A 29 -2.23 -1.65 12.06
CA GLN A 29 -1.58 -0.37 12.30
C GLN A 29 -0.40 -0.53 13.24
N ASN A 30 -0.60 -1.27 14.34
CA ASN A 30 0.47 -1.50 15.31
C ASN A 30 1.65 -2.24 14.68
N LYS A 31 1.36 -3.25 13.86
CA LYS A 31 2.40 -3.98 13.14
C LYS A 31 3.16 -3.08 12.18
N PHE A 32 2.43 -2.24 11.46
CA PHE A 32 3.04 -1.34 10.50
C PHE A 32 3.97 -0.34 11.19
N ILE A 33 3.50 0.24 12.28
CA ILE A 33 4.30 1.20 13.05
C ILE A 33 5.54 0.53 13.62
N ALA A 34 5.38 -0.68 14.17
CA ALA A 34 6.52 -1.42 14.73
C ALA A 34 7.55 -1.78 13.66
N THR A 35 7.07 -2.17 12.46
CA THR A 35 7.95 -2.56 11.37
C THR A 35 8.65 -1.37 10.73
N SER A 36 7.95 -0.27 10.55
CA SER A 36 8.47 0.92 9.89
C SER A 36 9.25 1.83 10.82
N GLY A 37 8.94 1.80 12.12
CA GLY A 37 9.54 2.71 13.08
C GLY A 37 9.02 4.13 12.98
N LEU A 38 7.95 4.35 12.21
CA LEU A 38 7.43 5.69 11.98
C LEU A 38 6.36 6.07 13.00
N THR A 39 6.32 7.36 13.34
CA THR A 39 5.23 7.91 14.15
C THR A 39 4.05 8.26 13.24
N ALA A 40 2.88 8.48 13.84
CA ALA A 40 1.70 8.90 13.07
C ALA A 40 1.98 10.19 12.28
N LYS A 41 2.71 11.13 12.89
CA LYS A 41 3.07 12.38 12.22
C LYS A 41 3.99 12.12 11.02
N ALA A 42 5.00 11.25 11.19
CA ALA A 42 5.91 10.92 10.12
C ALA A 42 5.19 10.24 8.97
N ILE A 43 4.22 9.39 9.26
CA ILE A 43 3.39 8.74 8.25
C ILE A 43 2.62 9.81 7.46
N HIS A 44 1.97 10.73 8.16
CA HIS A 44 1.21 11.80 7.53
C HIS A 44 2.10 12.65 6.63
N ASP A 45 3.30 12.98 7.10
CA ASP A 45 4.24 13.81 6.35
C ASP A 45 4.84 13.09 5.14
N SER A 46 4.72 11.76 5.08
CA SER A 46 5.33 10.96 4.03
C SER A 46 4.36 10.50 2.95
N ILE A 47 3.08 10.86 3.03
CA ILE A 47 2.06 10.32 2.13
C ILE A 47 2.27 10.67 0.65
N GLN A 48 3.10 11.65 0.35
CA GLN A 48 3.43 12.01 -1.04
C GLN A 48 4.75 11.43 -1.50
N ASN A 49 5.45 10.73 -0.61
CA ASN A 49 6.74 10.15 -0.92
C ASN A 49 6.55 8.76 -1.54
N LYS A 50 7.03 8.57 -2.77
CA LYS A 50 6.86 7.30 -3.49
C LYS A 50 7.54 6.14 -2.80
N GLU A 51 8.70 6.36 -2.20
CA GLU A 51 9.39 5.30 -1.46
C GLU A 51 8.57 4.84 -0.27
N PHE A 52 7.96 5.78 0.45
CA PHE A 52 7.08 5.45 1.56
C PHE A 52 5.86 4.66 1.07
N LEU A 53 5.23 5.11 -0.01
CA LEU A 53 4.07 4.42 -0.58
C LEU A 53 4.44 3.01 -1.04
N GLY A 54 5.61 2.86 -1.63
CA GLY A 54 6.13 1.54 -1.99
C GLY A 54 6.30 0.64 -0.77
N GLY A 55 6.79 1.21 0.32
CA GLY A 55 6.92 0.48 1.59
C GLY A 55 5.59 0.06 2.18
N VAL A 56 4.56 0.91 2.03
CA VAL A 56 3.19 0.57 2.46
C VAL A 56 2.69 -0.67 1.71
N LEU A 57 2.88 -0.69 0.40
CA LEU A 57 2.47 -1.82 -0.41
C LEU A 57 3.27 -3.07 -0.08
N ASP A 58 4.59 -2.94 0.12
CA ASP A 58 5.43 -4.07 0.51
C ASP A 58 4.94 -4.69 1.82
N PHE A 59 4.62 -3.84 2.79
CA PHE A 59 4.11 -4.32 4.07
C PHE A 59 2.82 -5.13 3.88
N LEU A 60 1.86 -4.55 3.14
CA LEU A 60 0.57 -5.21 2.93
C LEU A 60 0.72 -6.50 2.12
N LEU A 61 1.61 -6.50 1.12
CA LEU A 61 1.87 -7.69 0.33
C LEU A 61 2.40 -8.85 1.18
N GLY A 62 3.05 -8.54 2.28
CA GLY A 62 3.52 -9.55 3.23
C GLY A 62 2.45 -10.04 4.20
N GLN A 63 1.26 -9.45 4.18
CA GLN A 63 0.15 -9.80 5.07
C GLN A 63 -0.97 -10.45 4.24
N GLU A 64 -0.80 -11.72 3.88
CA GLU A 64 -1.70 -12.37 2.92
C GLU A 64 -3.18 -12.27 3.24
N GLU A 65 -3.57 -12.54 4.49
CA GLU A 65 -4.98 -12.47 4.87
C GLU A 65 -5.52 -11.05 4.77
N GLU A 66 -4.73 -10.09 5.22
CA GLU A 66 -5.13 -8.70 5.19
C GLU A 66 -5.18 -8.16 3.76
N LEU A 67 -4.27 -8.65 2.91
CA LEU A 67 -4.27 -8.28 1.50
C LEU A 67 -5.57 -8.70 0.82
N VAL A 68 -6.05 -9.91 1.11
CA VAL A 68 -7.33 -10.39 0.56
C VAL A 68 -8.47 -9.50 1.03
N LYS A 69 -8.50 -9.17 2.31
CA LYS A 69 -9.54 -8.29 2.86
C LYS A 69 -9.49 -6.91 2.22
N PHE A 70 -8.29 -6.39 2.02
CA PHE A 70 -8.09 -5.09 1.36
C PHE A 70 -8.67 -5.11 -0.05
N CYS A 71 -8.32 -6.12 -0.82
CA CYS A 71 -8.78 -6.23 -2.20
C CYS A 71 -10.31 -6.35 -2.26
N GLN A 72 -10.90 -7.09 -1.35
CA GLN A 72 -12.36 -7.23 -1.29
C GLN A 72 -13.03 -5.91 -0.91
N LYS A 73 -12.49 -5.23 0.08
CA LYS A 73 -13.09 -3.99 0.58
C LYS A 73 -13.10 -2.89 -0.48
N TYR A 74 -12.03 -2.77 -1.22
CA TYR A 74 -11.89 -1.70 -2.22
C TYR A 74 -12.16 -2.15 -3.64
N GLU A 75 -12.60 -3.40 -3.80
CA GLU A 75 -12.90 -3.98 -5.11
C GLU A 75 -11.71 -3.87 -6.07
N ILE A 76 -10.54 -4.24 -5.56
CA ILE A 76 -9.28 -4.20 -6.29
C ILE A 76 -8.90 -5.65 -6.62
N GLU A 77 -8.46 -5.89 -7.84
CA GLU A 77 -8.00 -7.23 -8.22
C GLU A 77 -6.75 -7.61 -7.45
N PRO A 78 -6.60 -8.88 -7.05
CA PRO A 78 -5.46 -9.31 -6.22
C PRO A 78 -4.08 -9.04 -6.84
N THR A 79 -3.99 -8.93 -8.15
CA THR A 79 -2.72 -8.64 -8.84
C THR A 79 -2.35 -7.15 -8.80
N GLN A 80 -3.32 -6.27 -8.57
CA GLN A 80 -3.10 -4.82 -8.63
C GLN A 80 -2.09 -4.30 -7.61
N PRO A 81 -2.10 -4.76 -6.35
CA PRO A 81 -1.10 -4.25 -5.40
C PRO A 81 0.33 -4.51 -5.81
N SER A 82 0.63 -5.68 -6.37
CA SER A 82 1.97 -5.99 -6.86
C SER A 82 2.34 -5.11 -8.05
N LEU A 83 1.40 -4.89 -8.96
CA LEU A 83 1.62 -4.02 -10.10
C LEU A 83 1.84 -2.58 -9.67
N ALA A 84 1.09 -2.14 -8.65
CA ALA A 84 1.25 -0.82 -8.09
C ALA A 84 2.65 -0.64 -7.49
N ARG A 85 3.11 -1.66 -6.75
CA ARG A 85 4.45 -1.63 -6.16
C ARG A 85 5.52 -1.50 -7.24
N ALA A 86 5.40 -2.30 -8.30
CA ALA A 86 6.36 -2.26 -9.40
C ALA A 86 6.35 -0.91 -10.11
N SER A 87 5.17 -0.33 -10.30
CA SER A 87 5.04 0.97 -10.95
C SER A 87 5.74 2.08 -10.15
N LEU A 88 5.66 2.01 -8.82
CA LEU A 88 6.31 3.00 -7.96
C LEU A 88 7.83 2.89 -8.00
N ASP A 89 8.35 1.68 -8.24
CA ASP A 89 9.79 1.48 -8.36
C ASP A 89 10.37 2.06 -9.64
N ASP A 90 9.56 2.18 -10.68
CA ASP A 90 10.02 2.62 -11.99
C ASP A 90 10.23 4.14 -12.09
N ASN A 91 10.13 4.84 -10.98
CA ASN A 91 10.32 6.30 -10.96
C ASN A 91 11.55 6.74 -10.16
#